data_de8d586137bec606211fb410360d7c0d
#
_entry.id   de8d586137bec606211fb410360d7c0d
#
_cell.length_a   1.000
_cell.length_b   1.000
_cell.length_c   1.000
_cell.angle_alpha   90.00
_cell.angle_beta   90.00
_cell.angle_gamma   90.00
#
_symmetry.space_group_name_H-M   'P 1'
#
loop_
_entity.id
_entity.type
_entity.pdbx_description
1 polymer ?
#
loop_
_entity_poly.entity_id
_entity_poly.type
_entity_poly.pdbx_seq_one_letter_code
_entity_poly.pdbx_strand_id
1 'polypeptide(L)'
;MNIPYVDLAEQHVPIKEKLLEAVGKVLDQGKFVLGEEVAEFEERFAKLCGVQYAAALNSGTDALILALRALGVGEGAEVITVSNSFVSSTSCIVCAGAKPVFVDVGEDYLIDPA
;
A
#
# COMPACT_ATOMS: atom_id res chain seq x y z
N MET A 1 -16.62 27.75 13.77
CA MET A 1 -15.33 27.30 13.25
C MET A 1 -15.52 25.86 12.81
N ASN A 2 -15.34 25.56 11.52
CA ASN A 2 -15.47 24.19 11.01
C ASN A 2 -14.04 23.62 10.90
N ILE A 3 -13.73 22.60 11.70
CA ILE A 3 -12.43 21.93 11.65
C ILE A 3 -12.61 20.64 10.88
N PRO A 4 -12.03 20.51 9.67
CA PRO A 4 -12.12 19.27 8.89
C PRO A 4 -11.37 18.13 9.59
N TYR A 5 -11.90 16.92 9.46
CA TYR A 5 -11.23 15.72 9.97
C TYR A 5 -9.90 15.45 9.24
N VAL A 6 -9.86 15.73 7.95
CA VAL A 6 -8.67 15.68 7.09
C VAL A 6 -8.67 16.89 6.17
N ASP A 7 -7.56 17.60 6.07
CA ASP A 7 -7.35 18.72 5.14
C ASP A 7 -6.19 18.42 4.20
N LEU A 8 -6.45 17.67 3.14
CA LEU A 8 -5.47 17.34 2.11
C LEU A 8 -5.05 18.57 1.29
N ALA A 9 -5.93 19.58 1.17
CA ALA A 9 -5.64 20.77 0.41
C ALA A 9 -4.50 21.56 1.07
N GLU A 10 -4.57 21.77 2.39
CA GLU A 10 -3.51 22.45 3.13
C GLU A 10 -2.19 21.65 3.10
N GLN A 11 -2.26 20.32 3.22
CA GLN A 11 -1.10 19.44 3.10
C GLN A 11 -0.37 19.60 1.76
N HIS A 12 -1.11 19.84 0.68
CA HIS A 12 -0.53 19.94 -0.66
C HIS A 12 0.01 21.33 -1.00
N VAL A 13 -0.39 22.40 -0.30
CA VAL A 13 0.07 23.77 -0.56
C VAL A 13 1.59 23.87 -0.74
N PRO A 14 2.45 23.36 0.17
CA PRO A 14 3.89 23.55 0.07
C PRO A 14 4.56 22.73 -1.04
N ILE A 15 3.88 21.74 -1.61
CA ILE A 15 4.43 20.83 -2.63
C ILE A 15 3.73 20.94 -3.99
N LYS A 16 2.69 21.80 -4.10
CA LYS A 16 1.82 21.89 -5.28
C LYS A 16 2.60 22.15 -6.57
N GLU A 17 3.51 23.10 -6.56
CA GLU A 17 4.31 23.46 -7.74
C GLU A 17 5.18 22.29 -8.21
N LYS A 18 5.83 21.59 -7.28
CA LYS A 18 6.63 20.41 -7.58
C LYS A 18 5.80 19.26 -8.15
N LEU A 19 4.57 19.07 -7.63
CA LEU A 19 3.63 18.08 -8.16
C LEU A 19 3.22 18.41 -9.60
N LEU A 20 2.88 19.67 -9.88
CA LEU A 20 2.52 20.11 -11.23
C LEU A 20 3.69 19.98 -12.21
N GLU A 21 4.92 20.31 -11.80
CA GLU A 21 6.12 20.10 -12.61
C GLU A 21 6.34 18.61 -12.93
N ALA A 22 6.20 17.72 -11.94
CA ALA A 22 6.36 16.28 -12.14
C ALA A 22 5.30 15.73 -13.10
N VAL A 23 4.04 16.13 -12.94
CA VAL A 23 2.96 15.76 -13.87
C VAL A 23 3.24 16.28 -15.27
N GLY A 24 3.71 17.53 -15.41
CA GLY A 24 4.08 18.12 -16.70
C GLY A 24 5.13 17.30 -17.43
N LYS A 25 6.20 16.89 -16.74
CA LYS A 25 7.24 16.01 -17.32
C LYS A 25 6.68 14.69 -17.89
N VAL A 26 5.80 14.03 -17.13
CA VAL A 26 5.17 12.78 -17.59
C VAL A 26 4.30 13.00 -18.83
N LEU A 27 3.54 14.10 -18.85
CA LEU A 27 2.73 14.48 -20.01
C LEU A 27 3.59 14.74 -21.26
N ASP A 28 4.70 15.47 -21.11
CA ASP A 28 5.62 15.79 -22.20
C ASP A 28 6.30 14.53 -22.76
N GLN A 29 6.62 13.58 -21.90
CA GLN A 29 7.23 12.30 -22.30
C GLN A 29 6.22 11.33 -22.93
N GLY A 30 4.94 11.42 -22.57
CA GLY A 30 3.89 10.49 -23.02
C GLY A 30 4.05 9.05 -22.50
N LYS A 31 4.90 8.83 -21.50
CA LYS A 31 5.14 7.52 -20.89
C LYS A 31 4.31 7.36 -19.62
N PHE A 32 3.05 6.97 -19.77
CA PHE A 32 2.10 6.87 -18.65
C PHE A 32 2.13 5.54 -17.90
N VAL A 33 2.80 4.52 -18.43
CA VAL A 33 2.86 3.19 -17.81
C VAL A 33 4.32 2.75 -17.76
N LEU A 34 4.77 2.33 -16.59
CA LEU A 34 6.14 1.85 -16.33
C LEU A 34 7.21 2.84 -16.84
N GLY A 35 6.99 4.15 -16.58
CA GLY A 35 7.94 5.21 -16.90
C GLY A 35 9.15 5.25 -15.96
N GLU A 36 10.06 6.16 -16.24
CA GLU A 36 11.28 6.37 -15.43
C GLU A 36 10.94 6.77 -13.99
N GLU A 37 9.84 7.49 -13.79
CA GLU A 37 9.35 7.92 -12.48
C GLU A 37 8.98 6.74 -11.58
N VAL A 38 8.41 5.67 -12.18
CA VAL A 38 8.08 4.43 -11.44
C VAL A 38 9.37 3.73 -11.01
N ALA A 39 10.34 3.59 -11.90
CA ALA A 39 11.63 2.97 -11.59
C ALA A 39 12.39 3.74 -10.49
N GLU A 40 12.41 5.08 -10.60
CA GLU A 40 13.02 5.94 -9.58
C GLU A 40 12.30 5.84 -8.22
N PHE A 41 10.97 5.77 -8.23
CA PHE A 41 10.18 5.55 -7.02
C PHE A 41 10.54 4.22 -6.36
N GLU A 42 10.56 3.14 -7.12
CA GLU A 42 10.89 1.78 -6.62
C GLU A 42 12.29 1.76 -5.99
N GLU A 43 13.28 2.34 -6.66
CA GLU A 43 14.65 2.42 -6.13
C GLU A 43 14.72 3.22 -4.82
N ARG A 44 14.12 4.40 -4.79
CA ARG A 44 14.10 5.26 -3.60
C ARG A 44 13.34 4.63 -2.45
N PHE A 45 12.24 3.97 -2.73
CA PHE A 45 11.43 3.31 -1.71
C PHE A 45 12.12 2.07 -1.14
N ALA A 46 12.76 1.25 -1.99
CA ALA A 46 13.60 0.14 -1.55
C ALA A 46 14.72 0.61 -0.61
N LYS A 47 15.40 1.71 -0.98
CA LYS A 47 16.45 2.32 -0.15
C LYS A 47 15.91 2.84 1.19
N LEU A 48 14.75 3.48 1.18
CA LEU A 48 14.08 3.96 2.40
C LEU A 48 13.74 2.83 3.35
N CYS A 49 13.26 1.70 2.82
CA CYS A 49 12.90 0.50 3.60
C CYS A 49 14.11 -0.38 3.97
N GLY A 50 15.31 -0.10 3.45
CA GLY A 50 16.50 -0.90 3.68
C GLY A 50 16.44 -2.29 3.02
N VAL A 51 15.68 -2.44 1.93
CA VAL A 51 15.54 -3.68 1.16
C VAL A 51 16.17 -3.56 -0.21
N GLN A 52 16.42 -4.69 -0.86
CA GLN A 52 17.09 -4.72 -2.16
C GLN A 52 16.18 -4.25 -3.31
N TYR A 53 14.89 -4.55 -3.24
CA TYR A 53 13.93 -4.23 -4.29
C TYR A 53 12.61 -3.76 -3.70
N ALA A 54 11.91 -2.93 -4.44
CA ALA A 54 10.51 -2.59 -4.25
C ALA A 54 9.79 -2.69 -5.60
N ALA A 55 8.53 -3.04 -5.59
CA ALA A 55 7.67 -3.06 -6.78
C ALA A 55 6.46 -2.17 -6.55
N ALA A 56 6.26 -1.21 -7.43
CA ALA A 56 5.08 -0.35 -7.40
C ALA A 56 3.87 -1.10 -7.98
N LEU A 57 2.73 -0.96 -7.33
CA LEU A 57 1.48 -1.59 -7.71
C LEU A 57 0.36 -0.55 -7.75
N ASN A 58 -0.75 -0.90 -8.38
CA ASN A 58 -1.89 -0.01 -8.54
C ASN A 58 -2.66 0.27 -7.24
N SER A 59 -2.57 -0.64 -6.25
CA SER A 59 -3.23 -0.47 -4.95
C SER A 59 -2.54 -1.26 -3.85
N GLY A 60 -2.73 -0.82 -2.59
CA GLY A 60 -2.29 -1.58 -1.43
C GLY A 60 -3.01 -2.94 -1.30
N THR A 61 -4.24 -3.05 -1.76
CA THR A 61 -4.99 -4.32 -1.77
C THR A 61 -4.31 -5.33 -2.68
N ASP A 62 -3.96 -4.93 -3.91
CA ASP A 62 -3.24 -5.82 -4.83
C ASP A 62 -1.84 -6.15 -4.34
N ALA A 63 -1.18 -5.21 -3.65
CA ALA A 63 0.10 -5.48 -3.01
C ALA A 63 0.00 -6.62 -2.00
N LEU A 64 -1.02 -6.62 -1.15
CA LEU A 64 -1.27 -7.70 -0.19
C LEU A 64 -1.61 -9.03 -0.88
N ILE A 65 -2.48 -9.00 -1.89
CA ILE A 65 -2.86 -10.21 -2.65
C ILE A 65 -1.63 -10.83 -3.32
N LEU A 66 -0.85 -10.01 -4.02
CA LEU A 66 0.33 -10.49 -4.74
C LEU A 66 1.43 -10.96 -3.79
N ALA A 67 1.62 -10.31 -2.64
CA ALA A 67 2.56 -10.76 -1.62
C ALA A 67 2.17 -12.13 -1.07
N LEU A 68 0.89 -12.35 -0.72
CA LEU A 68 0.41 -13.66 -0.25
C LEU A 68 0.64 -14.75 -1.31
N ARG A 69 0.31 -14.47 -2.57
CA ARG A 69 0.54 -15.40 -3.68
C ARG A 69 2.01 -15.70 -3.92
N ALA A 70 2.87 -14.69 -3.85
CA ALA A 70 4.32 -14.85 -3.99
C ALA A 70 4.92 -15.73 -2.89
N LEU A 71 4.32 -15.72 -1.69
CA LEU A 71 4.68 -16.59 -0.58
C LEU A 71 4.05 -18.00 -0.67
N GLY A 72 3.29 -18.29 -1.74
CA GLY A 72 2.62 -19.57 -1.93
C GLY A 72 1.38 -19.76 -1.05
N VAL A 73 0.85 -18.69 -0.46
CA VAL A 73 -0.38 -18.72 0.34
C VAL A 73 -1.59 -18.83 -0.59
N GLY A 74 -2.44 -19.84 -0.35
CA GLY A 74 -3.61 -20.14 -1.17
C GLY A 74 -4.54 -21.14 -0.50
N GLU A 75 -5.19 -21.98 -1.31
CA GLU A 75 -6.14 -22.99 -0.83
C GLU A 75 -5.55 -23.90 0.26
N GLY A 76 -6.29 -24.08 1.34
CA GLY A 76 -5.87 -24.86 2.51
C GLY A 76 -4.99 -24.11 3.53
N ALA A 77 -4.51 -22.89 3.19
CA ALA A 77 -3.78 -22.06 4.14
C ALA A 77 -4.73 -21.24 5.02
N GLU A 78 -4.33 -20.96 6.25
CA GLU A 78 -4.96 -20.01 7.16
C GLU A 78 -4.03 -18.82 7.36
N VAL A 79 -4.60 -17.60 7.34
CA VAL A 79 -3.86 -16.36 7.58
C VAL A 79 -4.52 -15.59 8.71
N ILE A 80 -3.74 -15.31 9.75
CA ILE A 80 -4.20 -14.58 10.93
C ILE A 80 -4.27 -13.09 10.60
N THR A 81 -5.37 -12.46 10.97
CA THR A 81 -5.59 -11.01 10.82
C THR A 81 -6.46 -10.48 11.95
N VAL A 82 -6.57 -9.17 12.06
CA VAL A 82 -7.42 -8.51 13.07
C VAL A 82 -8.66 -7.91 12.42
N SER A 83 -9.76 -7.83 13.17
CA SER A 83 -10.99 -7.17 12.72
C SER A 83 -10.88 -5.63 12.74
N ASN A 84 -10.02 -5.09 13.60
CA ASN A 84 -9.76 -3.65 13.72
C ASN A 84 -8.75 -3.18 12.66
N SER A 85 -9.09 -3.37 11.37
CA SER A 85 -8.25 -3.00 10.24
C SER A 85 -9.09 -2.63 9.03
N PHE A 86 -8.47 -2.08 8.00
CA PHE A 86 -9.13 -1.84 6.73
C PHE A 86 -9.51 -3.18 6.07
N VAL A 87 -10.64 -3.22 5.40
CA VAL A 87 -11.20 -4.44 4.80
C VAL A 87 -10.22 -5.23 3.92
N SER A 88 -9.25 -4.55 3.31
CA SER A 88 -8.22 -5.21 2.48
C SER A 88 -7.37 -6.22 3.25
N SER A 89 -7.21 -6.05 4.57
CA SER A 89 -6.47 -7.02 5.41
C SER A 89 -7.14 -8.39 5.44
N THR A 90 -8.45 -8.44 5.26
CA THR A 90 -9.23 -9.69 5.18
C THR A 90 -9.47 -10.11 3.74
N SER A 91 -9.88 -9.17 2.87
CA SER A 91 -10.24 -9.50 1.49
C SER A 91 -9.05 -10.01 0.67
N CYS A 92 -7.82 -9.53 0.94
CA CYS A 92 -6.64 -10.06 0.26
C CYS A 92 -6.39 -11.55 0.54
N ILE A 93 -6.70 -12.01 1.76
CA ILE A 93 -6.57 -13.41 2.16
C ILE A 93 -7.55 -14.27 1.36
N VAL A 94 -8.82 -13.85 1.29
CA VAL A 94 -9.86 -14.53 0.52
C VAL A 94 -9.53 -14.53 -0.97
N CYS A 95 -9.07 -13.40 -1.51
CA CYS A 95 -8.66 -13.28 -2.92
C CYS A 95 -7.40 -14.10 -3.26
N ALA A 96 -6.55 -14.38 -2.29
CA ALA A 96 -5.44 -15.31 -2.45
C ALA A 96 -5.90 -16.78 -2.42
N GLY A 97 -7.14 -17.09 -2.01
CA GLY A 97 -7.69 -18.43 -1.88
C GLY A 97 -7.50 -19.04 -0.50
N ALA A 98 -7.02 -18.28 0.47
CA ALA A 98 -6.80 -18.73 1.85
C ALA A 98 -7.98 -18.38 2.76
N LYS A 99 -7.97 -18.92 3.96
CA LYS A 99 -8.99 -18.68 4.99
C LYS A 99 -8.49 -17.64 6.00
N PRO A 100 -9.20 -16.52 6.21
CA PRO A 100 -8.85 -15.57 7.27
C PRO A 100 -9.22 -16.14 8.65
N VAL A 101 -8.31 -15.97 9.60
CA VAL A 101 -8.52 -16.29 11.02
C VAL A 101 -8.40 -14.99 11.80
N PHE A 102 -9.48 -14.60 12.46
CA PHE A 102 -9.52 -13.38 13.23
C PHE A 102 -9.03 -13.59 14.64
N VAL A 103 -8.19 -12.68 15.09
CA VAL A 103 -7.74 -12.54 16.48
C VAL A 103 -7.97 -11.11 16.93
N ASP A 104 -7.86 -10.89 18.22
CA ASP A 104 -8.07 -9.56 18.81
C ASP A 104 -6.82 -8.67 18.70
N VAL A 105 -6.95 -7.42 19.12
CA VAL A 105 -5.86 -6.44 19.22
C VAL A 105 -5.53 -6.18 20.67
N GLY A 106 -4.25 -5.97 20.94
CA GLY A 106 -3.77 -5.53 22.25
C GLY A 106 -4.09 -4.04 22.53
N GLU A 107 -3.68 -3.56 23.68
CA GLU A 107 -3.86 -2.15 24.08
C GLU A 107 -3.10 -1.16 23.16
N ASP A 108 -2.08 -1.62 22.47
CA ASP A 108 -1.30 -0.87 21.48
C ASP A 108 -1.92 -0.88 20.07
N TYR A 109 -3.11 -1.47 19.92
CA TYR A 109 -3.83 -1.66 18.64
C TYR A 109 -3.11 -2.55 17.62
N LEU A 110 -2.06 -3.26 18.01
CA LEU A 110 -1.44 -4.29 17.19
C LEU A 110 -2.10 -5.65 17.45
N ILE A 111 -1.81 -6.62 16.57
CA ILE A 111 -2.29 -7.99 16.74
C ILE A 111 -1.86 -8.55 18.10
N ASP A 112 -2.81 -9.13 18.85
CA ASP A 112 -2.49 -9.79 20.12
C ASP A 112 -1.93 -11.19 19.83
N PRO A 113 -0.69 -11.50 20.23
CA PRO A 113 -0.08 -12.81 20.02
C PRO A 113 -0.47 -13.85 21.07
N ALA A 114 -1.29 -13.51 22.10
CA ALA A 114 -1.67 -14.39 23.21
C ALA A 114 -2.82 -15.34 22.89
#